data_3497f2a44df8d13f54eb94be325f97bb
#
_entry.id   3497f2a44df8d13f54eb94be325f97bb
#
_cell.length_a   1.000
_cell.length_b   1.000
_cell.length_c   1.000
_cell.angle_alpha   90.00
_cell.angle_beta   90.00
_cell.angle_gamma   90.00
#
_symmetry.space_group_name_H-M   'P 1'
#
loop_
_entity.id
_entity.type
_entity.pdbx_description
1 polymer ?
#
loop_
_entity_poly.entity_id
_entity_poly.type
_entity_poly.pdbx_seq_one_letter_code
_entity_poly.pdbx_strand_id
1 'polypeptide(L)'
;MPVINCDYRPTPKQKIFHSSPANEVLYGGAAGGGKTRALVMDAWMRCMKYPNTTAVIFRRTYQELKDTDIKEALECYPSESGSYVAGNYEFKLINGSSILFRHCENVADKNKYRGMEIQFLYFDELTSFEQEIYDFLKTRLRAKKILGVVPIVRSASNPGDIGHGWVKKMFVDAGPYMQIMTQEIVSEALHGKKKIIKTQYIPALATENPYITEDYIFELEQKPKALRDALLNGDWDSFEGQVFTEFVDDKTHYSDHRWTHVIDPFPIPDHWARYFSFDWGYSDPFACQWWAISDSPSDYGTAYLYKEWYGCVPRQADKGICLTP
;
A
#
# COMPACT_ATOMS: atom_id res chain seq x y z
N MET A 1 19.46 30.91 5.44
CA MET A 1 18.41 30.74 4.42
C MET A 1 17.31 31.74 4.74
N PRO A 2 16.60 32.29 3.75
CA PRO A 2 15.43 33.12 4.02
C PRO A 2 14.40 32.35 4.81
N VAL A 3 13.63 33.02 5.66
CA VAL A 3 12.49 32.44 6.34
C VAL A 3 11.38 32.28 5.29
N ILE A 4 10.96 31.03 5.04
CA ILE A 4 9.88 30.72 4.11
C ILE A 4 8.63 30.42 4.93
N ASN A 5 7.60 31.24 4.74
CA ASN A 5 6.30 31.00 5.36
C ASN A 5 5.54 29.91 4.62
N CYS A 6 4.96 28.98 5.36
CA CYS A 6 4.14 27.92 4.80
C CYS A 6 2.85 27.81 5.63
N ASP A 7 1.71 27.94 4.97
CA ASP A 7 0.39 27.89 5.62
C ASP A 7 -0.12 26.46 5.85
N TYR A 8 0.70 25.46 5.56
CA TYR A 8 0.32 24.07 5.78
C TYR A 8 0.10 23.75 7.25
N ARG A 9 -1.10 23.32 7.58
CA ARG A 9 -1.50 22.93 8.93
C ARG A 9 -1.84 21.42 8.97
N PRO A 10 -0.87 20.57 9.30
CA PRO A 10 -1.08 19.13 9.32
C PRO A 10 -2.06 18.71 10.42
N THR A 11 -2.95 17.78 10.09
CA THR A 11 -3.80 17.09 11.07
C THR A 11 -2.96 16.30 12.07
N PRO A 12 -3.52 15.84 13.20
CA PRO A 12 -2.77 15.02 14.16
C PRO A 12 -2.08 13.80 13.55
N LYS A 13 -2.77 13.07 12.66
CA LYS A 13 -2.19 11.89 11.99
C LYS A 13 -1.15 12.25 10.93
N GLN A 14 -1.34 13.35 10.20
CA GLN A 14 -0.31 13.87 9.30
C GLN A 14 0.96 14.28 10.07
N LYS A 15 0.84 14.85 11.27
CA LYS A 15 2.00 15.15 12.12
C LYS A 15 2.77 13.87 12.48
N ILE A 16 2.07 12.79 12.81
CA ILE A 16 2.69 11.50 13.10
C ILE A 16 3.39 10.95 11.85
N PHE A 17 2.75 11.04 10.68
CA PHE A 17 3.34 10.64 9.40
C PHE A 17 4.65 11.38 9.12
N HIS A 18 4.67 12.70 9.27
CA HIS A 18 5.87 13.52 9.05
C HIS A 18 7.00 13.25 10.05
N SER A 19 6.64 12.98 11.30
CA SER A 19 7.61 12.76 12.38
C SER A 19 8.03 11.31 12.56
N SER A 20 7.41 10.37 11.84
CA SER A 20 7.70 8.94 12.00
C SER A 20 9.18 8.63 11.76
N PRO A 21 9.85 7.94 12.71
CA PRO A 21 11.22 7.47 12.56
C PRO A 21 11.31 6.14 11.78
N ALA A 22 10.19 5.62 11.27
CA ALA A 22 10.18 4.40 10.47
C ALA A 22 10.83 4.63 9.10
N ASN A 23 11.50 3.59 8.59
CA ASN A 23 12.10 3.61 7.25
C ASN A 23 11.03 3.65 6.16
N GLU A 24 9.94 2.94 6.37
CA GLU A 24 8.84 2.79 5.42
C GLU A 24 7.52 3.05 6.15
N VAL A 25 6.73 4.00 5.66
CA VAL A 25 5.43 4.34 6.26
C VAL A 25 4.36 4.34 5.20
N LEU A 26 3.24 3.67 5.50
CA LEU A 26 2.00 3.78 4.76
C LEU A 26 1.02 4.69 5.53
N TYR A 27 0.59 5.78 4.92
CA TYR A 27 -0.51 6.61 5.36
C TYR A 27 -1.72 6.28 4.52
N GLY A 28 -2.64 5.47 5.04
CA GLY A 28 -3.64 4.82 4.20
C GLY A 28 -4.98 4.60 4.86
N GLY A 29 -5.92 4.09 4.08
CA GLY A 29 -7.28 3.77 4.49
C GLY A 29 -8.32 4.57 3.72
N ALA A 30 -9.15 5.36 4.40
CA ALA A 30 -10.30 6.03 3.80
C ALA A 30 -9.94 7.07 2.73
N ALA A 31 -10.83 7.27 1.77
CA ALA A 31 -10.79 8.40 0.85
C ALA A 31 -10.95 9.73 1.60
N GLY A 32 -10.44 10.83 1.06
CA GLY A 32 -10.59 12.15 1.69
C GLY A 32 -9.74 12.39 2.96
N GLY A 33 -8.91 11.43 3.39
CA GLY A 33 -8.05 11.58 4.58
C GLY A 33 -6.88 12.55 4.44
N GLY A 34 -6.78 13.32 3.35
CA GLY A 34 -5.70 14.27 3.10
C GLY A 34 -4.33 13.63 2.83
N LYS A 35 -4.34 12.42 2.25
CA LYS A 35 -3.14 11.59 2.03
C LYS A 35 -2.17 12.23 1.03
N THR A 36 -2.63 12.60 -0.15
CA THR A 36 -1.80 13.23 -1.21
C THR A 36 -1.18 14.52 -0.69
N ARG A 37 -1.94 15.38 0.00
CA ARG A 37 -1.40 16.60 0.63
C ARG A 37 -0.29 16.30 1.63
N ALA A 38 -0.49 15.31 2.50
CA ALA A 38 0.54 14.90 3.45
C ALA A 38 1.81 14.41 2.74
N LEU A 39 1.66 13.60 1.71
CA LEU A 39 2.77 13.02 0.95
C LEU A 39 3.58 14.11 0.24
N VAL A 40 2.91 14.99 -0.48
CA VAL A 40 3.53 16.12 -1.20
C VAL A 40 4.25 17.03 -0.22
N MET A 41 3.60 17.40 0.89
CA MET A 41 4.21 18.28 1.90
C MET A 41 5.37 17.63 2.65
N ASP A 42 5.33 16.32 2.91
CA ASP A 42 6.47 15.60 3.50
C ASP A 42 7.70 15.68 2.60
N ALA A 43 7.52 15.51 1.28
CA ALA A 43 8.58 15.62 0.30
C ALA A 43 9.23 17.01 0.32
N TRP A 44 8.40 18.06 0.32
CA TRP A 44 8.88 19.44 0.39
C TRP A 44 9.63 19.72 1.70
N MET A 45 9.04 19.41 2.85
CA MET A 45 9.65 19.65 4.15
C MET A 45 11.01 18.96 4.30
N ARG A 46 11.12 17.71 3.84
CA ARG A 46 12.38 16.96 3.90
C ARG A 46 13.43 17.55 2.97
N CYS A 47 13.07 17.86 1.73
CA CYS A 47 13.98 18.49 0.78
C CYS A 47 14.42 19.88 1.25
N MET A 48 13.55 20.66 1.88
CA MET A 48 13.93 21.95 2.48
C MET A 48 14.87 21.78 3.67
N LYS A 49 14.62 20.77 4.51
CA LYS A 49 15.47 20.47 5.68
C LYS A 49 16.86 19.96 5.30
N TYR A 50 16.96 19.18 4.23
CA TYR A 50 18.20 18.54 3.80
C TYR A 50 18.60 19.03 2.40
N PRO A 51 19.51 20.02 2.29
CA PRO A 51 19.93 20.55 1.01
C PRO A 51 20.58 19.52 0.09
N ASN A 52 20.50 19.76 -1.23
CA ASN A 52 21.07 18.90 -2.27
C ASN A 52 20.55 17.44 -2.24
N THR A 53 19.30 17.26 -1.86
CA THR A 53 18.62 15.96 -1.86
C THR A 53 17.60 15.87 -2.98
N THR A 54 17.27 14.63 -3.35
CA THR A 54 16.25 14.32 -4.35
C THR A 54 15.11 13.52 -3.72
N ALA A 55 13.91 14.06 -3.80
CA ALA A 55 12.68 13.35 -3.57
C ALA A 55 12.07 12.93 -4.91
N VAL A 56 11.45 11.76 -4.97
CA VAL A 56 10.69 11.32 -6.14
C VAL A 56 9.32 10.84 -5.70
N ILE A 57 8.28 11.42 -6.29
CA ILE A 57 6.89 11.04 -6.07
C ILE A 57 6.44 10.24 -7.29
N PHE A 58 6.03 9.00 -7.04
CA PHE A 58 5.51 8.10 -8.05
C PHE A 58 3.99 7.97 -7.96
N ARG A 59 3.35 7.95 -9.13
CA ARG A 59 1.97 7.53 -9.35
C ARG A 59 1.90 6.56 -10.53
N ARG A 60 0.81 5.81 -10.65
CA ARG A 60 0.67 4.79 -11.70
C ARG A 60 0.78 5.39 -13.09
N THR A 61 -0.04 6.39 -13.39
CA THR A 61 -0.07 7.05 -14.70
C THR A 61 0.38 8.50 -14.64
N TYR A 62 0.85 9.01 -15.78
CA TYR A 62 1.23 10.42 -15.88
C TYR A 62 0.03 11.35 -15.74
N GLN A 63 -1.13 10.97 -16.28
CA GLN A 63 -2.32 11.80 -16.22
C GLN A 63 -2.78 12.02 -14.78
N GLU A 64 -2.86 10.92 -14.00
CA GLU A 64 -3.18 11.02 -12.57
C GLU A 64 -2.16 11.87 -11.80
N LEU A 65 -0.86 11.64 -12.05
CA LEU A 65 0.22 12.40 -11.41
C LEU A 65 0.06 13.90 -11.65
N LYS A 66 -0.29 14.30 -12.89
CA LYS A 66 -0.50 15.69 -13.27
C LYS A 66 -1.72 16.30 -12.59
N ASP A 67 -2.83 15.56 -12.60
CA ASP A 67 -4.11 16.07 -12.13
C ASP A 67 -4.23 16.08 -10.61
N THR A 68 -3.36 15.34 -9.92
CA THR A 68 -3.36 15.25 -8.45
C THR A 68 -2.07 15.77 -7.83
N ASP A 69 -0.97 15.01 -7.86
CA ASP A 69 0.25 15.33 -7.10
C ASP A 69 0.94 16.62 -7.55
N ILE A 70 1.07 16.84 -8.87
CA ILE A 70 1.68 18.05 -9.39
C ILE A 70 0.80 19.26 -9.08
N LYS A 71 -0.51 19.13 -9.31
CA LYS A 71 -1.47 20.19 -8.99
C LYS A 71 -1.40 20.55 -7.50
N GLU A 72 -1.46 19.56 -6.63
CA GLU A 72 -1.38 19.72 -5.18
C GLU A 72 -0.06 20.39 -4.76
N ALA A 73 1.06 19.97 -5.36
CA ALA A 73 2.36 20.57 -5.10
C ALA A 73 2.42 22.06 -5.49
N LEU A 74 1.86 22.41 -6.64
CA LEU A 74 1.83 23.81 -7.11
C LEU A 74 0.92 24.69 -6.27
N GLU A 75 -0.12 24.12 -5.66
CA GLU A 75 -1.00 24.85 -4.74
C GLU A 75 -0.38 25.04 -3.34
N CYS A 76 0.44 24.07 -2.89
CA CYS A 76 0.92 24.03 -1.51
C CYS A 76 2.33 24.56 -1.31
N TYR A 77 3.21 24.41 -2.31
CA TYR A 77 4.60 24.81 -2.15
C TYR A 77 4.74 26.33 -2.19
N PRO A 78 5.36 26.94 -1.16
CA PRO A 78 5.63 28.38 -1.18
C PRO A 78 6.45 28.78 -2.40
N SER A 79 6.00 29.80 -3.13
CA SER A 79 6.66 30.27 -4.34
C SER A 79 8.12 30.68 -4.12
N GLU A 80 8.44 31.17 -2.90
CA GLU A 80 9.79 31.57 -2.51
C GLU A 80 10.71 30.36 -2.28
N SER A 81 10.16 29.14 -2.19
CA SER A 81 10.94 27.93 -1.95
C SER A 81 11.60 27.36 -3.21
N GLY A 82 11.14 27.75 -4.39
CA GLY A 82 11.64 27.20 -5.64
C GLY A 82 10.74 27.46 -6.82
N SER A 83 10.94 26.69 -7.88
CA SER A 83 10.14 26.80 -9.10
C SER A 83 9.90 25.44 -9.77
N TYR A 84 8.74 25.29 -10.39
CA TYR A 84 8.38 24.11 -11.15
C TYR A 84 8.88 24.20 -12.59
N VAL A 85 9.59 23.17 -13.04
CA VAL A 85 10.11 23.03 -14.41
C VAL A 85 9.25 22.00 -15.14
N ALA A 86 8.28 22.47 -15.89
CA ALA A 86 7.27 21.60 -16.53
C ALA A 86 7.87 20.57 -17.50
N GLY A 87 8.89 20.92 -18.27
CA GLY A 87 9.55 20.01 -19.21
C GLY A 87 10.23 18.81 -18.55
N ASN A 88 10.58 18.92 -17.27
CA ASN A 88 11.24 17.86 -16.50
C ASN A 88 10.33 17.24 -15.45
N TYR A 89 9.10 17.73 -15.27
CA TYR A 89 8.23 17.37 -14.15
C TYR A 89 8.97 17.40 -12.81
N GLU A 90 9.58 18.54 -12.52
CA GLU A 90 10.50 18.73 -11.41
C GLU A 90 10.21 20.07 -10.71
N PHE A 91 10.13 20.05 -9.39
CA PHE A 91 10.17 21.26 -8.58
C PHE A 91 11.58 21.44 -8.03
N LYS A 92 12.28 22.49 -8.50
CA LYS A 92 13.64 22.83 -8.07
C LYS A 92 13.58 23.77 -6.88
N LEU A 93 14.20 23.37 -5.79
CA LEU A 93 14.24 24.13 -4.55
C LEU A 93 15.49 25.02 -4.49
N ILE A 94 15.37 26.19 -3.85
CA ILE A 94 16.44 27.17 -3.72
C ILE A 94 17.70 26.68 -3.00
N ASN A 95 17.58 25.56 -2.24
CA ASN A 95 18.68 24.94 -1.51
C ASN A 95 19.41 23.84 -2.30
N GLY A 96 19.15 23.75 -3.60
CA GLY A 96 19.75 22.74 -4.49
C GLY A 96 19.07 21.36 -4.48
N SER A 97 18.00 21.18 -3.70
CA SER A 97 17.20 19.95 -3.71
C SER A 97 16.20 19.96 -4.86
N SER A 98 15.74 18.77 -5.24
CA SER A 98 14.74 18.57 -6.28
C SER A 98 13.63 17.61 -5.84
N ILE A 99 12.40 17.91 -6.24
CA ILE A 99 11.27 17.00 -6.11
C ILE A 99 10.83 16.63 -7.52
N LEU A 100 10.99 15.36 -7.86
CA LEU A 100 10.69 14.82 -9.18
C LEU A 100 9.33 14.11 -9.14
N PHE A 101 8.51 14.38 -10.14
CA PHE A 101 7.23 13.69 -10.34
C PHE A 101 7.40 12.66 -11.45
N ARG A 102 7.12 11.40 -11.16
CA ARG A 102 7.37 10.28 -12.08
C ARG A 102 6.20 9.31 -12.09
N HIS A 103 6.01 8.61 -13.18
CA HIS A 103 5.00 7.56 -13.32
C HIS A 103 5.66 6.22 -13.65
N CYS A 104 4.98 5.12 -13.31
CA CYS A 104 5.41 3.78 -13.63
C CYS A 104 4.18 2.92 -13.87
N GLU A 105 3.78 2.77 -15.14
CA GLU A 105 2.52 2.13 -15.51
C GLU A 105 2.58 0.61 -15.46
N ASN A 106 3.76 0.05 -15.70
CA ASN A 106 3.97 -1.39 -15.74
C ASN A 106 5.39 -1.76 -15.26
N VAL A 107 5.60 -3.05 -15.03
CA VAL A 107 6.87 -3.58 -14.53
C VAL A 107 8.08 -3.23 -15.42
N ALA A 108 7.90 -3.13 -16.75
CA ALA A 108 9.00 -2.78 -17.64
C ALA A 108 9.47 -1.32 -17.46
N ASP A 109 8.55 -0.42 -17.11
CA ASP A 109 8.83 1.00 -16.95
C ASP A 109 9.82 1.30 -15.82
N LYS A 110 9.90 0.45 -14.78
CA LYS A 110 10.87 0.60 -13.68
C LYS A 110 12.30 0.75 -14.18
N ASN A 111 12.61 0.16 -15.36
CA ASN A 111 13.95 0.20 -15.95
C ASN A 111 14.38 1.61 -16.37
N LYS A 112 13.45 2.53 -16.61
CA LYS A 112 13.72 3.95 -16.89
C LYS A 112 14.46 4.62 -15.72
N TYR A 113 14.37 4.06 -14.52
CA TYR A 113 14.88 4.62 -13.27
C TYR A 113 16.15 3.96 -12.76
N ARG A 114 16.81 3.08 -13.55
CA ARG A 114 18.02 2.31 -13.13
C ARG A 114 19.16 3.16 -12.62
N GLY A 115 19.36 4.35 -13.17
CA GLY A 115 20.46 5.26 -12.82
C GLY A 115 20.15 6.24 -11.70
N MET A 116 18.93 6.29 -11.20
CA MET A 116 18.53 7.32 -10.22
C MET A 116 19.18 7.08 -8.85
N GLU A 117 19.51 8.18 -8.19
CA GLU A 117 19.87 8.24 -6.78
C GLU A 117 18.79 9.04 -6.06
N ILE A 118 18.07 8.41 -5.12
CA ILE A 118 16.90 8.96 -4.45
C ILE A 118 17.16 8.95 -2.95
N GLN A 119 16.90 10.06 -2.26
CA GLN A 119 16.96 10.10 -0.80
C GLN A 119 15.59 9.88 -0.19
N PHE A 120 14.55 10.41 -0.81
CA PHE A 120 13.18 10.31 -0.32
C PHE A 120 12.27 9.77 -1.43
N LEU A 121 11.77 8.56 -1.25
CA LEU A 121 10.92 7.87 -2.22
C LEU A 121 9.47 7.91 -1.75
N TYR A 122 8.60 8.35 -2.64
CA TYR A 122 7.17 8.51 -2.37
C TYR A 122 6.35 7.73 -3.37
N PHE A 123 5.28 7.09 -2.89
CA PHE A 123 4.25 6.47 -3.73
C PHE A 123 2.89 7.03 -3.34
N ASP A 124 2.21 7.67 -4.27
CA ASP A 124 0.78 7.95 -4.11
C ASP A 124 -0.03 6.84 -4.79
N GLU A 125 -1.09 6.39 -4.12
CA GLU A 125 -1.85 5.18 -4.45
C GLU A 125 -0.96 3.95 -4.62
N LEU A 126 -0.29 3.56 -3.53
CA LEU A 126 0.67 2.43 -3.51
C LEU A 126 0.04 1.13 -3.98
N THR A 127 -1.24 0.89 -3.69
CA THR A 127 -1.97 -0.32 -4.13
C THR A 127 -2.12 -0.42 -5.64
N SER A 128 -1.93 0.66 -6.38
CA SER A 128 -1.94 0.61 -7.85
C SER A 128 -0.67 0.02 -8.46
N PHE A 129 0.36 -0.29 -7.65
CA PHE A 129 1.63 -0.82 -8.11
C PHE A 129 1.81 -2.30 -7.77
N GLU A 130 2.43 -3.05 -8.69
CA GLU A 130 2.97 -4.38 -8.42
C GLU A 130 4.13 -4.29 -7.42
N GLN A 131 4.25 -5.25 -6.53
CA GLN A 131 5.33 -5.31 -5.53
C GLN A 131 6.73 -5.23 -6.17
N GLU A 132 6.89 -5.79 -7.37
CA GLU A 132 8.16 -5.78 -8.11
C GLU A 132 8.63 -4.35 -8.44
N ILE A 133 7.71 -3.44 -8.77
CA ILE A 133 8.02 -2.02 -8.99
C ILE A 133 8.50 -1.37 -7.70
N TYR A 134 7.77 -1.58 -6.61
CA TYR A 134 8.12 -1.04 -5.30
C TYR A 134 9.51 -1.50 -4.84
N ASP A 135 9.76 -2.81 -4.89
CA ASP A 135 11.03 -3.39 -4.47
C ASP A 135 12.20 -2.91 -5.34
N PHE A 136 12.00 -2.79 -6.66
CA PHE A 136 13.01 -2.26 -7.55
C PHE A 136 13.34 -0.80 -7.26
N LEU A 137 12.35 0.06 -7.11
CA LEU A 137 12.55 1.49 -6.86
C LEU A 137 13.20 1.73 -5.49
N LYS A 138 12.93 0.91 -4.49
CA LYS A 138 13.64 0.91 -3.20
C LYS A 138 15.15 0.67 -3.36
N THR A 139 15.59 -0.10 -4.35
CA THR A 139 17.04 -0.27 -4.60
C THR A 139 17.71 1.02 -5.09
N ARG A 140 16.93 2.04 -5.45
CA ARG A 140 17.46 3.37 -5.85
C ARG A 140 17.67 4.29 -4.65
N LEU A 141 17.19 3.90 -3.46
CA LEU A 141 17.40 4.65 -2.23
C LEU A 141 18.88 4.62 -1.83
N ARG A 142 19.53 5.75 -1.96
CA ARG A 142 20.93 5.95 -1.62
C ARG A 142 21.14 7.36 -1.05
N ALA A 143 22.03 7.49 -0.09
CA ALA A 143 22.48 8.78 0.38
C ALA A 143 24.00 8.77 0.55
N LYS A 144 24.66 9.80 0.07
CA LYS A 144 26.07 10.03 0.39
C LYS A 144 26.17 10.38 1.88
N LYS A 145 27.19 9.84 2.56
CA LYS A 145 27.38 10.09 4.01
C LYS A 145 27.42 11.59 4.36
N ILE A 146 27.96 12.40 3.45
CA ILE A 146 28.10 13.86 3.64
C ILE A 146 26.76 14.57 3.79
N LEU A 147 25.66 13.99 3.28
CA LEU A 147 24.32 14.59 3.39
C LEU A 147 23.69 14.40 4.78
N GLY A 148 24.21 13.46 5.60
CA GLY A 148 23.64 13.18 6.92
C GLY A 148 22.19 12.69 6.89
N VAL A 149 21.74 12.13 5.76
CA VAL A 149 20.34 11.76 5.50
C VAL A 149 20.18 10.25 5.55
N VAL A 150 19.12 9.80 6.20
CA VAL A 150 18.66 8.42 6.13
C VAL A 150 17.60 8.33 5.04
N PRO A 151 17.83 7.53 3.97
CA PRO A 151 16.82 7.33 2.95
C PRO A 151 15.56 6.66 3.51
N ILE A 152 14.41 7.12 3.04
CA ILE A 152 13.09 6.64 3.50
C ILE A 152 12.14 6.40 2.34
N VAL A 153 11.11 5.59 2.62
CA VAL A 153 9.90 5.46 1.79
C VAL A 153 8.70 6.02 2.55
N ARG A 154 7.88 6.78 1.86
CA ARG A 154 6.58 7.26 2.32
C ARG A 154 5.54 6.92 1.26
N SER A 155 4.46 6.32 1.68
CA SER A 155 3.40 5.89 0.75
C SER A 155 2.05 6.35 1.25
N ALA A 156 1.16 6.61 0.30
CA ALA A 156 -0.25 6.86 0.55
C ALA A 156 -1.08 5.89 -0.28
N SER A 157 -2.19 5.39 0.25
CA SER A 157 -3.11 4.54 -0.51
C SER A 157 -4.47 4.37 0.15
N ASN A 158 -5.44 3.96 -0.67
CA ASN A 158 -6.68 3.34 -0.25
C ASN A 158 -6.57 1.81 -0.35
N PRO A 159 -7.47 1.03 0.32
CA PRO A 159 -7.66 -0.37 0.01
C PRO A 159 -8.14 -0.58 -1.43
N GLY A 160 -7.81 -1.71 -2.02
CA GLY A 160 -8.20 -2.07 -3.39
C GLY A 160 -7.02 -2.09 -4.37
N ASP A 161 -7.35 -2.29 -5.68
CA ASP A 161 -6.38 -2.33 -6.78
C ASP A 161 -5.40 -3.53 -6.73
N ILE A 162 -4.59 -3.67 -7.78
CA ILE A 162 -3.73 -4.85 -8.04
C ILE A 162 -2.72 -5.15 -6.94
N GLY A 163 -2.25 -4.13 -6.26
CA GLY A 163 -1.26 -4.25 -5.17
C GLY A 163 -1.87 -4.43 -3.79
N HIS A 164 -3.20 -4.48 -3.65
CA HIS A 164 -3.87 -4.56 -2.36
C HIS A 164 -3.27 -5.62 -1.43
N GLY A 165 -3.15 -6.84 -1.91
CA GLY A 165 -2.73 -7.98 -1.09
C GLY A 165 -1.32 -7.83 -0.51
N TRP A 166 -0.34 -7.40 -1.32
CA TRP A 166 1.01 -7.24 -0.81
C TRP A 166 1.16 -6.01 0.10
N VAL A 167 0.45 -4.92 -0.19
CA VAL A 167 0.44 -3.71 0.66
C VAL A 167 -0.18 -4.00 2.01
N LYS A 168 -1.35 -4.67 2.04
CA LYS A 168 -2.01 -5.12 3.26
C LYS A 168 -1.08 -5.98 4.10
N LYS A 169 -0.51 -7.02 3.51
CA LYS A 169 0.42 -7.93 4.18
C LYS A 169 1.65 -7.23 4.74
N MET A 170 2.21 -6.26 4.01
CA MET A 170 3.45 -5.58 4.39
C MET A 170 3.25 -4.54 5.50
N PHE A 171 2.12 -3.85 5.51
CA PHE A 171 1.89 -2.70 6.39
C PHE A 171 0.76 -2.91 7.39
N VAL A 172 -0.39 -3.42 6.93
CA VAL A 172 -1.62 -3.47 7.73
C VAL A 172 -1.62 -4.70 8.64
N ASP A 173 -1.32 -5.88 8.09
CA ASP A 173 -1.28 -7.14 8.84
C ASP A 173 0.04 -7.33 9.60
N ALA A 174 1.01 -6.44 9.43
CA ALA A 174 2.31 -6.53 10.11
C ALA A 174 2.22 -6.35 11.63
N GLY A 175 1.19 -5.70 12.12
CA GLY A 175 0.95 -5.49 13.54
C GLY A 175 -0.11 -4.44 13.83
N PRO A 176 -0.28 -4.06 15.09
CA PRO A 176 -1.27 -3.06 15.49
C PRO A 176 -1.07 -1.72 14.79
N TYR A 177 -2.18 -1.09 14.42
CA TYR A 177 -2.18 0.23 13.78
C TYR A 177 -1.42 1.26 14.61
N MET A 178 -0.77 2.21 13.96
CA MET A 178 0.05 3.27 14.54
C MET A 178 1.36 2.80 15.18
N GLN A 179 1.57 1.52 15.43
CA GLN A 179 2.81 0.99 16.00
C GLN A 179 3.91 0.88 14.94
N ILE A 180 5.15 1.05 15.40
CA ILE A 180 6.33 0.83 14.56
C ILE A 180 6.74 -0.62 14.71
N MET A 181 6.61 -1.36 13.63
CA MET A 181 7.07 -2.74 13.52
C MET A 181 8.54 -2.77 13.14
N THR A 182 9.27 -3.74 13.67
CA THR A 182 10.71 -3.87 13.42
C THR A 182 11.03 -5.25 12.87
N GLN A 183 11.84 -5.28 11.81
CA GLN A 183 12.38 -6.51 11.24
C GLN A 183 13.89 -6.43 11.21
N GLU A 184 14.55 -7.44 11.75
CA GLU A 184 16.00 -7.58 11.64
C GLU A 184 16.35 -8.26 10.30
N ILE A 185 17.24 -7.65 9.55
CA ILE A 185 17.82 -8.23 8.35
C ILE A 185 19.33 -8.41 8.57
N VAL A 186 19.85 -9.54 8.12
CA VAL A 186 21.26 -9.89 8.22
C VAL A 186 21.87 -9.84 6.83
N SER A 187 23.01 -9.18 6.69
CA SER A 187 23.72 -9.07 5.42
C SER A 187 24.88 -10.05 5.38
N GLU A 188 24.81 -11.05 4.51
CA GLU A 188 25.92 -11.97 4.26
C GLU A 188 27.13 -11.24 3.66
N ALA A 189 26.89 -10.32 2.71
CA ALA A 189 27.93 -9.51 2.07
C ALA A 189 28.70 -8.60 3.04
N LEU A 190 28.12 -8.29 4.19
CA LEU A 190 28.73 -7.52 5.27
C LEU A 190 29.08 -8.40 6.49
N HIS A 191 29.40 -9.65 6.26
CA HIS A 191 29.85 -10.61 7.28
C HIS A 191 28.93 -10.72 8.49
N GLY A 192 27.61 -10.86 8.24
CA GLY A 192 26.62 -11.03 9.29
C GLY A 192 26.17 -9.74 9.98
N LYS A 193 26.52 -8.57 9.44
CA LYS A 193 26.07 -7.30 9.99
C LYS A 193 24.55 -7.19 9.94
N LYS A 194 23.96 -6.82 11.07
CA LYS A 194 22.52 -6.69 11.24
C LYS A 194 22.03 -5.25 10.99
N LYS A 195 20.86 -5.13 10.41
CA LYS A 195 20.16 -3.87 10.24
C LYS A 195 18.68 -4.04 10.63
N ILE A 196 18.17 -3.11 11.39
CA ILE A 196 16.74 -3.06 11.73
C ILE A 196 16.03 -2.20 10.69
N ILE A 197 15.05 -2.76 10.03
CA ILE A 197 14.09 -2.04 9.19
C ILE A 197 12.85 -1.79 10.02
N LYS A 198 12.34 -0.57 9.97
CA LYS A 198 11.15 -0.14 10.68
C LYS A 198 10.05 0.17 9.68
N THR A 199 8.88 -0.41 9.87
CA THR A 199 7.67 -0.14 9.09
C THR A 199 6.58 0.42 9.99
N GLN A 200 5.67 1.21 9.45
CA GLN A 200 4.53 1.75 10.19
C GLN A 200 3.33 1.92 9.27
N TYR A 201 2.16 1.51 9.74
CA TYR A 201 0.89 1.86 9.14
C TYR A 201 0.18 2.92 9.97
N ILE A 202 -0.27 3.99 9.34
CA ILE A 202 -1.02 5.10 9.95
C ILE A 202 -2.36 5.18 9.23
N PRO A 203 -3.49 4.80 9.86
CA PRO A 203 -4.79 4.85 9.23
C PRO A 203 -5.26 6.30 9.07
N ALA A 204 -5.77 6.64 7.87
CA ALA A 204 -6.38 7.91 7.56
C ALA A 204 -7.89 7.75 7.34
N LEU A 205 -8.70 8.52 8.05
CA LEU A 205 -10.16 8.51 7.92
C LEU A 205 -10.66 9.85 7.38
N ALA A 206 -11.70 9.81 6.55
CA ALA A 206 -12.36 11.01 6.03
C ALA A 206 -12.87 11.89 7.17
N THR A 207 -13.51 11.28 8.18
CA THR A 207 -14.10 11.95 9.34
C THR A 207 -13.08 12.69 10.22
N GLU A 208 -11.80 12.40 10.08
CA GLU A 208 -10.73 13.07 10.83
C GLU A 208 -10.12 14.25 10.08
N ASN A 209 -10.54 14.47 8.83
CA ASN A 209 -10.04 15.57 8.02
C ASN A 209 -10.95 16.79 8.13
N PRO A 210 -10.54 17.86 8.82
CA PRO A 210 -11.38 19.05 9.03
C PRO A 210 -11.63 19.87 7.76
N TYR A 211 -11.02 19.50 6.64
CA TYR A 211 -11.15 20.21 5.36
C TYR A 211 -12.16 19.56 4.42
N ILE A 212 -12.77 18.46 4.83
CA ILE A 212 -13.81 17.76 4.04
C ILE A 212 -15.19 18.25 4.46
N THR A 213 -16.07 18.41 3.48
CA THR A 213 -17.47 18.78 3.71
C THR A 213 -18.29 17.57 4.17
N GLU A 214 -19.37 17.81 4.92
CA GLU A 214 -20.32 16.76 5.31
C GLU A 214 -20.94 16.10 4.07
N ASP A 215 -21.24 16.86 3.01
CA ASP A 215 -21.78 16.32 1.76
C ASP A 215 -20.90 15.23 1.16
N TYR A 216 -19.57 15.37 1.22
CA TYR A 216 -18.66 14.34 0.76
C TYR A 216 -18.80 13.04 1.57
N ILE A 217 -18.98 13.13 2.89
CA ILE A 217 -19.22 11.97 3.75
C ILE A 217 -20.56 11.30 3.37
N PHE A 218 -21.63 12.09 3.19
CA PHE A 218 -22.93 11.58 2.74
C PHE A 218 -22.81 10.83 1.39
N GLU A 219 -22.07 11.37 0.43
CA GLU A 219 -21.84 10.71 -0.85
C GLU A 219 -21.09 9.36 -0.71
N LEU A 220 -20.13 9.27 0.19
CA LEU A 220 -19.44 8.00 0.47
C LEU A 220 -20.37 6.98 1.15
N GLU A 221 -21.27 7.42 2.04
CA GLU A 221 -22.23 6.57 2.72
C GLU A 221 -23.27 5.93 1.76
N GLN A 222 -23.54 6.57 0.63
CA GLN A 222 -24.46 6.04 -0.38
C GLN A 222 -23.84 4.96 -1.29
N LYS A 223 -22.54 4.70 -1.17
CA LYS A 223 -21.88 3.67 -1.99
C LYS A 223 -22.27 2.26 -1.53
N PRO A 224 -22.16 1.24 -2.41
CA PRO A 224 -22.32 -0.15 -2.03
C PRO A 224 -21.44 -0.50 -0.81
N LYS A 225 -21.91 -1.42 0.04
CA LYS A 225 -21.30 -1.71 1.34
C LYS A 225 -19.77 -1.91 1.26
N ALA A 226 -19.29 -2.80 0.38
CA ALA A 226 -17.86 -3.07 0.26
C ALA A 226 -17.06 -1.80 -0.10
N LEU A 227 -17.52 -1.02 -1.06
CA LEU A 227 -16.87 0.21 -1.48
C LEU A 227 -16.94 1.30 -0.40
N ARG A 228 -18.08 1.41 0.29
CA ARG A 228 -18.24 2.32 1.43
C ARG A 228 -17.29 1.95 2.56
N ASP A 229 -17.22 0.68 2.95
CA ASP A 229 -16.37 0.21 4.03
C ASP A 229 -14.88 0.45 3.70
N ALA A 230 -14.47 0.22 2.46
CA ALA A 230 -13.13 0.54 2.00
C ALA A 230 -12.85 2.05 1.96
N LEU A 231 -13.75 2.86 1.40
CA LEU A 231 -13.49 4.29 1.17
C LEU A 231 -13.79 5.18 2.38
N LEU A 232 -14.81 4.86 3.18
CA LEU A 232 -15.18 5.66 4.35
C LEU A 232 -14.47 5.20 5.62
N ASN A 233 -14.42 3.87 5.84
CA ASN A 233 -13.86 3.28 7.05
C ASN A 233 -12.40 2.89 6.89
N GLY A 234 -11.88 2.90 5.66
CA GLY A 234 -10.51 2.45 5.37
C GLY A 234 -10.31 0.96 5.65
N ASP A 235 -11.35 0.17 5.47
CA ASP A 235 -11.34 -1.26 5.72
C ASP A 235 -10.54 -1.99 4.62
N TRP A 236 -9.48 -2.68 5.03
CA TRP A 236 -8.62 -3.47 4.15
C TRP A 236 -9.11 -4.89 3.92
N ASP A 237 -10.16 -5.31 4.58
CA ASP A 237 -10.81 -6.59 4.38
C ASP A 237 -11.98 -6.50 3.40
N SER A 238 -12.46 -5.28 3.12
CA SER A 238 -13.50 -4.97 2.15
C SER A 238 -12.91 -4.28 0.93
N PHE A 239 -12.89 -4.92 -0.26
CA PHE A 239 -12.42 -4.29 -1.50
C PHE A 239 -13.31 -4.63 -2.69
N GLU A 240 -13.33 -3.75 -3.68
CA GLU A 240 -14.05 -3.95 -4.94
C GLU A 240 -13.36 -5.04 -5.77
N GLY A 241 -14.11 -6.02 -6.25
CA GLY A 241 -13.59 -7.18 -7.01
C GLY A 241 -13.71 -8.51 -6.27
N GLN A 242 -14.16 -8.53 -5.03
CA GLN A 242 -14.55 -9.76 -4.35
C GLN A 242 -15.78 -10.35 -5.02
N VAL A 243 -15.66 -11.55 -5.59
CA VAL A 243 -16.77 -12.23 -6.30
C VAL A 243 -17.92 -12.54 -5.34
N PHE A 244 -17.58 -12.93 -4.11
CA PHE A 244 -18.54 -13.21 -3.04
C PHE A 244 -18.36 -12.19 -1.93
N THR A 245 -19.16 -11.13 -1.97
CA THR A 245 -19.11 -10.04 -0.98
C THR A 245 -19.54 -10.47 0.42
N GLU A 246 -20.28 -11.59 0.50
CA GLU A 246 -20.75 -12.20 1.75
C GLU A 246 -19.71 -13.10 2.41
N PHE A 247 -18.60 -13.43 1.72
CA PHE A 247 -17.53 -14.24 2.31
C PHE A 247 -16.79 -13.46 3.39
N VAL A 248 -16.84 -13.98 4.61
CA VAL A 248 -16.24 -13.35 5.80
C VAL A 248 -15.21 -14.30 6.38
N ASP A 249 -14.01 -13.80 6.65
CA ASP A 249 -12.94 -14.45 7.39
C ASP A 249 -12.74 -13.73 8.72
N ASP A 250 -13.50 -14.13 9.75
CA ASP A 250 -13.41 -13.56 11.09
C ASP A 250 -12.76 -14.53 12.06
N LYS A 251 -11.49 -14.32 12.34
CA LYS A 251 -10.67 -15.15 13.22
C LYS A 251 -11.19 -15.26 14.66
N THR A 252 -11.97 -14.28 15.11
CA THR A 252 -12.53 -14.28 16.47
C THR A 252 -13.66 -15.29 16.63
N HIS A 253 -14.21 -15.74 15.49
CA HIS A 253 -15.34 -16.67 15.42
C HIS A 253 -15.02 -18.02 14.80
N TYR A 254 -13.76 -18.36 14.61
CA TYR A 254 -13.37 -19.66 14.05
C TYR A 254 -13.84 -20.86 14.89
N SER A 255 -13.86 -20.72 16.21
CA SER A 255 -14.23 -21.79 17.13
C SER A 255 -15.74 -21.93 17.34
N ASP A 256 -16.52 -20.88 17.20
CA ASP A 256 -17.97 -20.89 17.42
C ASP A 256 -18.77 -20.98 16.10
N HIS A 257 -18.08 -20.90 14.95
CA HIS A 257 -18.62 -21.02 13.57
C HIS A 257 -19.74 -19.99 13.27
N ARG A 258 -19.69 -18.81 13.89
CA ARG A 258 -20.68 -17.74 13.69
C ARG A 258 -20.06 -16.58 12.95
N TRP A 259 -20.80 -15.99 12.04
CA TRP A 259 -20.40 -14.77 11.33
C TRP A 259 -19.11 -14.89 10.50
N THR A 260 -18.63 -16.11 10.27
CA THR A 260 -17.43 -16.43 9.50
C THR A 260 -17.68 -17.58 8.55
N HIS A 261 -16.98 -17.59 7.40
CA HIS A 261 -16.93 -18.70 6.45
C HIS A 261 -15.65 -19.53 6.61
N VAL A 262 -14.73 -19.06 7.43
CA VAL A 262 -13.49 -19.77 7.79
C VAL A 262 -13.60 -20.24 9.23
N ILE A 263 -13.26 -21.51 9.47
CA ILE A 263 -13.34 -22.14 10.78
C ILE A 263 -12.02 -22.84 11.12
N ASP A 264 -11.86 -23.20 12.39
CA ASP A 264 -10.70 -23.98 12.83
C ASP A 264 -10.64 -25.33 12.11
N PRO A 265 -9.45 -25.82 11.71
CA PRO A 265 -9.30 -27.11 11.08
C PRO A 265 -9.80 -28.25 11.98
N PHE A 266 -10.52 -29.18 11.41
CA PHE A 266 -10.98 -30.40 12.09
C PHE A 266 -10.75 -31.64 11.21
N PRO A 267 -10.66 -32.86 11.80
CA PRO A 267 -10.55 -34.09 11.03
C PRO A 267 -11.82 -34.34 10.22
N ILE A 268 -11.69 -34.45 8.89
CA ILE A 268 -12.82 -34.77 8.01
C ILE A 268 -13.18 -36.25 8.18
N PRO A 269 -14.42 -36.61 8.57
CA PRO A 269 -14.86 -37.98 8.71
C PRO A 269 -14.71 -38.79 7.41
N ASP A 270 -14.28 -40.04 7.50
CA ASP A 270 -14.00 -40.86 6.32
C ASP A 270 -15.24 -41.20 5.48
N HIS A 271 -16.42 -41.18 6.09
CA HIS A 271 -17.69 -41.48 5.43
C HIS A 271 -18.29 -40.29 4.68
N TRP A 272 -17.76 -39.05 4.86
CA TRP A 272 -18.24 -37.91 4.13
C TRP A 272 -17.88 -37.98 2.65
N ALA A 273 -18.84 -37.62 1.80
CA ALA A 273 -18.62 -37.54 0.36
C ALA A 273 -17.54 -36.46 0.06
N ARG A 274 -16.55 -36.84 -0.74
CA ARG A 274 -15.43 -35.96 -1.11
C ARG A 274 -15.48 -35.62 -2.59
N TYR A 275 -15.25 -34.38 -2.90
CA TYR A 275 -15.25 -33.83 -4.26
C TYR A 275 -13.95 -33.11 -4.52
N PHE A 276 -13.64 -33.03 -5.81
CA PHE A 276 -12.50 -32.29 -6.31
C PHE A 276 -12.98 -31.34 -7.40
N SER A 277 -12.57 -30.09 -7.35
CA SER A 277 -12.77 -29.12 -8.41
C SER A 277 -11.42 -28.61 -8.92
N PHE A 278 -11.36 -28.35 -10.21
CA PHE A 278 -10.16 -27.87 -10.87
C PHE A 278 -10.53 -26.79 -11.88
N ASP A 279 -9.94 -25.63 -11.73
CA ASP A 279 -9.99 -24.53 -12.67
C ASP A 279 -8.62 -24.37 -13.31
N TRP A 280 -8.56 -24.50 -14.64
CA TRP A 280 -7.32 -24.51 -15.39
C TRP A 280 -6.77 -23.11 -15.58
N GLY A 281 -5.45 -22.94 -15.37
CA GLY A 281 -4.70 -21.74 -15.72
C GLY A 281 -3.29 -22.09 -16.18
N TYR A 282 -2.74 -21.34 -17.10
CA TYR A 282 -1.36 -21.46 -17.57
C TYR A 282 -0.56 -20.19 -17.26
N SER A 283 -0.85 -19.08 -17.94
CA SER A 283 -0.32 -17.74 -17.59
C SER A 283 -1.03 -17.15 -16.36
N ASP A 284 -2.31 -17.44 -16.23
CA ASP A 284 -3.08 -17.16 -15.03
C ASP A 284 -2.99 -18.36 -14.07
N PRO A 285 -3.14 -18.16 -12.76
CA PRO A 285 -3.11 -19.25 -11.80
C PRO A 285 -4.23 -20.26 -12.03
N PHE A 286 -3.94 -21.55 -11.88
CA PHE A 286 -4.97 -22.56 -11.74
C PHE A 286 -5.40 -22.72 -10.26
N ALA A 287 -6.60 -23.23 -10.03
CA ALA A 287 -7.09 -23.58 -8.70
C ALA A 287 -7.50 -25.05 -8.62
N CYS A 288 -6.94 -25.77 -7.65
CA CYS A 288 -7.35 -27.10 -7.27
C CYS A 288 -7.94 -27.06 -5.88
N GLN A 289 -9.16 -27.58 -5.72
CA GLN A 289 -9.85 -27.53 -4.44
C GLN A 289 -10.42 -28.89 -4.08
N TRP A 290 -10.28 -29.28 -2.81
CA TRP A 290 -10.81 -30.51 -2.25
C TRP A 290 -11.88 -30.21 -1.22
N TRP A 291 -13.07 -30.73 -1.46
CA TRP A 291 -14.27 -30.47 -0.69
C TRP A 291 -14.75 -31.72 -0.01
N ALA A 292 -15.32 -31.58 1.18
CA ALA A 292 -16.06 -32.61 1.87
C ALA A 292 -17.47 -32.12 2.18
N ILE A 293 -18.47 -32.96 1.96
CA ILE A 293 -19.87 -32.60 2.24
C ILE A 293 -20.30 -33.30 3.52
N SER A 294 -20.76 -32.53 4.49
CA SER A 294 -21.26 -33.07 5.75
C SER A 294 -22.56 -33.82 5.55
N ASP A 295 -22.64 -34.99 6.14
CA ASP A 295 -23.87 -35.76 6.32
C ASP A 295 -24.36 -35.76 7.78
N SER A 296 -23.71 -34.98 8.64
CA SER A 296 -24.09 -34.84 10.04
C SER A 296 -25.40 -34.07 10.18
N PRO A 297 -26.30 -34.47 11.12
CA PRO A 297 -27.59 -33.77 11.27
C PRO A 297 -27.54 -32.30 11.61
N SER A 298 -26.43 -31.85 12.23
CA SER A 298 -26.25 -30.44 12.65
C SER A 298 -25.93 -29.48 11.49
N ASP A 299 -25.31 -30.00 10.44
CA ASP A 299 -24.77 -29.21 9.32
C ASP A 299 -24.88 -29.93 7.98
N TYR A 300 -25.91 -30.76 7.84
CA TYR A 300 -26.18 -31.60 6.66
C TYR A 300 -26.12 -30.80 5.36
N GLY A 301 -25.29 -31.24 4.42
CA GLY A 301 -25.11 -30.63 3.12
C GLY A 301 -24.11 -29.45 3.11
N THR A 302 -23.53 -29.09 4.25
CA THR A 302 -22.47 -28.06 4.31
C THR A 302 -21.23 -28.59 3.59
N ALA A 303 -20.70 -27.77 2.68
CA ALA A 303 -19.47 -28.04 1.95
C ALA A 303 -18.27 -27.41 2.66
N TYR A 304 -17.31 -28.25 3.03
CA TYR A 304 -16.06 -27.82 3.66
C TYR A 304 -14.90 -27.92 2.66
N LEU A 305 -14.28 -26.77 2.36
CA LEU A 305 -13.01 -26.72 1.64
C LEU A 305 -11.89 -27.04 2.64
N TYR A 306 -11.32 -28.23 2.55
CA TYR A 306 -10.31 -28.68 3.51
C TYR A 306 -8.89 -28.70 2.96
N LYS A 307 -8.72 -28.51 1.64
CA LYS A 307 -7.42 -28.41 0.99
C LYS A 307 -7.55 -27.60 -0.29
N GLU A 308 -6.61 -26.75 -0.53
CA GLU A 308 -6.49 -25.96 -1.76
C GLU A 308 -5.05 -25.97 -2.27
N TRP A 309 -4.90 -26.00 -3.59
CA TRP A 309 -3.65 -25.70 -4.28
C TRP A 309 -3.91 -24.65 -5.34
N TYR A 310 -3.41 -23.45 -5.07
CA TYR A 310 -3.48 -22.33 -5.99
C TYR A 310 -2.15 -22.21 -6.73
N GLY A 311 -2.18 -22.39 -8.05
CA GLY A 311 -1.00 -22.50 -8.91
C GLY A 311 -0.43 -21.15 -9.34
N CYS A 312 -0.09 -20.29 -8.38
CA CYS A 312 0.55 -19.01 -8.66
C CYS A 312 2.07 -19.05 -8.44
N VAL A 313 2.79 -18.17 -9.15
CA VAL A 313 4.20 -17.90 -8.87
C VAL A 313 4.32 -17.33 -7.44
N PRO A 314 5.25 -17.81 -6.61
CA PRO A 314 5.43 -17.30 -5.26
C PRO A 314 5.51 -15.76 -5.23
N ARG A 315 4.64 -15.14 -4.44
CA ARG A 315 4.49 -13.69 -4.27
C ARG A 315 3.89 -12.92 -5.47
N GLN A 316 3.34 -13.63 -6.47
CA GLN A 316 2.64 -13.05 -7.62
C GLN A 316 1.31 -13.80 -7.78
N ALA A 317 0.30 -13.42 -7.02
CA ALA A 317 -0.96 -14.16 -6.90
C ALA A 317 -1.78 -14.25 -8.20
N ASP A 318 -1.55 -13.33 -9.11
CA ASP A 318 -2.18 -13.19 -10.43
C ASP A 318 -1.41 -13.86 -11.56
N LYS A 319 -0.27 -14.49 -11.28
CA LYS A 319 0.59 -15.11 -12.30
C LYS A 319 0.70 -16.61 -12.12
N GLY A 320 0.28 -17.36 -13.13
CA GLY A 320 0.37 -18.82 -13.17
C GLY A 320 1.81 -19.33 -13.25
N ILE A 321 2.02 -20.54 -12.71
CA ILE A 321 3.33 -21.22 -12.72
C ILE A 321 3.65 -21.91 -14.05
N CYS A 322 2.79 -21.76 -15.06
CA CYS A 322 2.96 -22.27 -16.41
C CYS A 322 3.21 -23.80 -16.48
N LEU A 323 2.54 -24.57 -15.63
CA LEU A 323 2.59 -26.03 -15.72
C LEU A 323 1.81 -26.52 -16.95
N THR A 324 2.43 -27.40 -17.70
CA THR A 324 1.74 -28.16 -18.76
C THR A 324 1.12 -29.42 -18.15
N PRO A 325 0.01 -29.94 -18.74
CA PRO A 325 -0.63 -31.19 -18.29
C PRO A 325 0.30 -32.38 -18.38
#